data_d309dc47582f68293b5499cf5c474810
#
_entry.id   d309dc47582f68293b5499cf5c474810
#
_cell.length_a   1.000
_cell.length_b   1.000
_cell.length_c   1.000
_cell.angle_alpha   90.00
_cell.angle_beta   90.00
_cell.angle_gamma   90.00
#
_symmetry.space_group_name_H-M   'P 1'
#
loop_
_entity.id
_entity.type
_entity.pdbx_description
1 polymer ?
#
loop_
_entity_poly.entity_id
_entity_poly.type
_entity_poly.pdbx_seq_one_letter_code
_entity_poly.pdbx_strand_id
1 'polypeptide(L)'
;RPDLLSAVGFSADDLAHQLYDSLHNKLMLLPDTTKVYPAHGAGSACGKNLSTETVSTIGEQRRTNYALAPMKVDQFVEAVTQGQSVAPLYFLFAANKNRQAHELYADSGVIKQLSIEGVLAEQAKGTVVIDSRDDMSFAAGHLRGSINVGLSGRFAEYVGEVMEPGTAIVLIGDSGTDAEAKMRLARIGFDNVVGALVDPVKAFVENPDHVERMSRLSVEAFNERINTVRNLDLIDIRNSGEVEQGSIKGARHISLPSLLKRLDEIDKSDPVVVFCAGGYRSSIAASLLKSHGFTDVSDLIGGYSAWSALQAL
;
A
#
# COMPACT_ATOMS: atom_id res chain seq x y z
N ARG A 1 -16.22 10.79 4.54
CA ARG A 1 -14.81 10.83 4.97
C ARG A 1 -14.12 12.01 4.29
N PRO A 2 -13.35 12.82 5.03
CA PRO A 2 -12.72 14.04 4.48
C PRO A 2 -11.76 13.79 3.31
N ASP A 3 -11.18 12.59 3.22
CA ASP A 3 -10.14 12.22 2.24
C ASP A 3 -10.67 11.59 0.95
N LEU A 4 -11.93 11.13 0.90
CA LEU A 4 -12.41 10.26 -0.19
C LEU A 4 -12.79 10.98 -1.48
N LEU A 5 -13.21 12.23 -1.43
CA LEU A 5 -13.78 12.93 -2.58
C LEU A 5 -12.95 14.10 -3.09
N SER A 6 -11.69 14.26 -2.62
CA SER A 6 -10.79 15.30 -3.11
C SER A 6 -10.55 15.21 -4.62
N ALA A 7 -10.53 14.01 -5.16
CA ALA A 7 -10.35 13.79 -6.60
C ALA A 7 -11.59 14.12 -7.47
N VAL A 8 -12.76 14.40 -6.86
CA VAL A 8 -14.00 14.83 -7.55
C VAL A 8 -14.41 16.25 -7.18
N GLY A 9 -13.48 17.07 -6.67
CA GLY A 9 -13.66 18.49 -6.46
C GLY A 9 -14.16 18.92 -5.08
N PHE A 10 -14.25 17.99 -4.12
CA PHE A 10 -14.51 18.33 -2.72
C PHE A 10 -13.19 18.46 -1.96
N SER A 11 -13.03 19.52 -1.18
CA SER A 11 -11.92 19.62 -0.25
C SER A 11 -12.15 18.73 0.98
N ALA A 12 -11.05 18.36 1.67
CA ALA A 12 -11.17 17.67 2.96
C ALA A 12 -11.93 18.50 3.98
N ASP A 13 -11.81 19.81 3.91
CA ASP A 13 -12.49 20.78 4.76
C ASP A 13 -14.02 20.76 4.52
N ASP A 14 -14.46 20.81 3.26
CA ASP A 14 -15.89 20.72 2.91
C ASP A 14 -16.52 19.42 3.42
N LEU A 15 -15.81 18.30 3.27
CA LEU A 15 -16.29 17.01 3.72
C LEU A 15 -16.28 16.89 5.24
N ALA A 16 -15.35 17.53 5.93
CA ALA A 16 -15.32 17.57 7.39
C ALA A 16 -16.50 18.38 7.94
N HIS A 17 -16.85 19.51 7.32
CA HIS A 17 -18.05 20.27 7.67
C HIS A 17 -19.33 19.47 7.46
N GLN A 18 -19.44 18.75 6.34
CA GLN A 18 -20.59 17.87 6.09
C GLN A 18 -20.66 16.70 7.08
N LEU A 19 -19.49 16.17 7.50
CA LEU A 19 -19.41 15.12 8.53
C LEU A 19 -19.88 15.66 9.88
N TYR A 20 -19.48 16.87 10.26
CA TYR A 20 -19.93 17.54 11.47
C TYR A 20 -21.46 17.66 11.51
N ASP A 21 -22.05 18.19 10.42
CA ASP A 21 -23.52 18.31 10.31
C ASP A 21 -24.21 16.95 10.45
N SER A 22 -23.70 15.94 9.75
CA SER A 22 -24.27 14.59 9.76
C SER A 22 -24.19 13.94 11.14
N LEU A 23 -23.11 14.13 11.87
CA LEU A 23 -22.95 13.62 13.22
C LEU A 23 -23.86 14.34 14.19
N HIS A 24 -23.78 15.67 14.29
CA HIS A 24 -24.45 16.44 15.33
C HIS A 24 -25.96 16.65 15.07
N ASN A 25 -26.34 16.87 13.81
CA ASN A 25 -27.73 17.22 13.45
C ASN A 25 -28.58 16.03 12.98
N LYS A 26 -27.99 14.84 12.84
CA LYS A 26 -28.69 13.61 12.41
C LYS A 26 -28.43 12.43 13.33
N LEU A 27 -27.18 11.94 13.38
CA LEU A 27 -26.86 10.70 14.10
C LEU A 27 -26.98 10.87 15.62
N MET A 28 -26.51 11.98 16.15
CA MET A 28 -26.56 12.24 17.60
C MET A 28 -27.95 12.57 18.12
N LEU A 29 -28.97 12.69 17.27
CA LEU A 29 -30.37 12.80 17.68
C LEU A 29 -31.03 11.43 17.94
N LEU A 30 -30.34 10.34 17.58
CA LEU A 30 -30.83 8.98 17.83
C LEU A 30 -30.70 8.60 19.32
N PRO A 31 -31.59 7.70 19.82
CA PRO A 31 -31.50 7.19 21.20
C PRO A 31 -30.16 6.53 21.49
N ASP A 32 -29.68 6.68 22.71
CA ASP A 32 -28.38 6.11 23.15
C ASP A 32 -28.29 4.58 22.97
N THR A 33 -29.41 3.88 23.00
CA THR A 33 -29.52 2.43 22.79
C THR A 33 -29.42 2.01 21.31
N THR A 34 -29.42 2.97 20.36
CA THR A 34 -29.31 2.67 18.94
C THR A 34 -27.97 2.02 18.65
N LYS A 35 -28.02 0.83 18.05
CA LYS A 35 -26.81 0.06 17.70
C LYS A 35 -26.08 0.67 16.49
N VAL A 36 -24.77 0.72 16.58
CA VAL A 36 -23.85 1.14 15.52
C VAL A 36 -23.06 -0.08 15.05
N TYR A 37 -23.16 -0.39 13.77
CA TYR A 37 -22.38 -1.42 13.10
C TYR A 37 -21.39 -0.73 12.16
N PRO A 38 -20.09 -0.64 12.53
CA PRO A 38 -19.10 0.01 11.67
C PRO A 38 -18.88 -0.80 10.39
N ALA A 39 -18.73 -0.08 9.28
CA ALA A 39 -18.49 -0.70 7.97
C ALA A 39 -17.07 -1.30 7.84
N HIS A 40 -16.13 -0.90 8.70
CA HIS A 40 -14.74 -1.31 8.66
C HIS A 40 -14.26 -1.68 10.06
N GLY A 41 -13.48 -2.75 10.16
CA GLY A 41 -12.81 -3.17 11.39
C GLY A 41 -11.44 -2.54 11.58
N ALA A 42 -10.81 -2.86 12.70
CA ALA A 42 -9.44 -2.47 13.00
C ALA A 42 -8.47 -2.91 11.89
N GLY A 43 -7.46 -2.07 11.61
CA GLY A 43 -6.48 -2.32 10.56
C GLY A 43 -6.93 -1.96 9.14
N SER A 44 -8.16 -1.47 8.94
CA SER A 44 -8.59 -0.93 7.65
C SER A 44 -7.77 0.32 7.29
N ALA A 45 -7.44 0.48 5.99
CA ALA A 45 -6.90 1.74 5.46
C ALA A 45 -7.91 2.89 5.54
N CYS A 46 -9.17 2.57 5.83
CA CYS A 46 -10.28 3.50 5.91
C CYS A 46 -10.49 3.94 7.36
N GLY A 47 -10.00 5.11 7.73
CA GLY A 47 -10.28 5.71 9.03
C GLY A 47 -9.05 5.86 9.93
N LYS A 48 -9.20 6.77 10.88
CA LYS A 48 -8.19 7.10 11.89
C LYS A 48 -8.67 6.52 13.23
N ASN A 49 -7.77 5.90 13.98
CA ASN A 49 -8.06 5.36 15.32
C ASN A 49 -9.25 4.36 15.36
N LEU A 50 -9.23 3.37 14.47
CA LEU A 50 -10.25 2.32 14.48
C LEU A 50 -10.07 1.42 15.69
N SER A 51 -11.16 1.24 16.44
CA SER A 51 -11.23 0.31 17.55
C SER A 51 -11.45 -1.13 17.08
N THR A 52 -11.33 -2.08 18.01
CA THR A 52 -11.51 -3.52 17.72
C THR A 52 -12.96 -3.97 17.79
N GLU A 53 -13.86 -3.13 18.31
CA GLU A 53 -15.27 -3.47 18.45
C GLU A 53 -15.96 -3.56 17.09
N THR A 54 -16.75 -4.61 16.92
CA THR A 54 -17.57 -4.84 15.72
C THR A 54 -19.00 -4.30 15.88
N VAL A 55 -19.40 -3.94 17.07
CA VAL A 55 -20.70 -3.35 17.41
C VAL A 55 -20.51 -2.33 18.53
N SER A 56 -21.21 -1.20 18.43
CA SER A 56 -21.26 -0.18 19.47
C SER A 56 -22.69 0.38 19.62
N THR A 57 -22.86 1.47 20.38
CA THR A 57 -24.12 2.22 20.48
C THR A 57 -23.87 3.72 20.35
N ILE A 58 -24.91 4.48 20.02
CA ILE A 58 -24.81 5.96 19.96
C ILE A 58 -24.35 6.51 21.32
N GLY A 59 -24.86 5.99 22.43
CA GLY A 59 -24.47 6.42 23.76
C GLY A 59 -23.00 6.12 24.06
N GLU A 60 -22.48 4.96 23.62
CA GLU A 60 -21.05 4.64 23.77
C GLU A 60 -20.20 5.59 22.93
N GLN A 61 -20.55 5.80 21.67
CA GLN A 61 -19.84 6.72 20.78
C GLN A 61 -19.80 8.16 21.32
N ARG A 62 -20.86 8.64 21.96
CA ARG A 62 -20.84 9.96 22.61
C ARG A 62 -19.80 10.06 23.72
N ARG A 63 -19.54 8.95 24.44
CA ARG A 63 -18.57 8.95 25.55
C ARG A 63 -17.14 8.76 25.10
N THR A 64 -16.90 7.99 24.05
CA THR A 64 -15.55 7.48 23.72
C THR A 64 -15.00 8.01 22.42
N ASN A 65 -15.85 8.45 21.49
CA ASN A 65 -15.39 8.88 20.18
C ASN A 65 -14.84 10.31 20.23
N TYR A 66 -13.56 10.47 19.91
CA TYR A 66 -12.87 11.76 19.92
C TYR A 66 -13.57 12.82 19.05
N ALA A 67 -14.18 12.40 17.91
CA ALA A 67 -14.89 13.29 17.00
C ALA A 67 -16.25 13.78 17.56
N LEU A 68 -16.72 13.23 18.67
CA LEU A 68 -17.95 13.64 19.35
C LEU A 68 -17.67 14.36 20.67
N ALA A 69 -16.41 14.56 21.04
CA ALA A 69 -16.06 15.38 22.18
C ALA A 69 -16.57 16.83 21.98
N PRO A 70 -16.92 17.53 23.06
CA PRO A 70 -17.35 18.94 22.97
C PRO A 70 -16.27 19.81 22.35
N MET A 71 -16.49 20.32 21.14
CA MET A 71 -15.55 21.18 20.42
C MET A 71 -16.26 22.08 19.42
N LYS A 72 -15.62 23.17 19.00
CA LYS A 72 -16.10 24.04 17.92
C LYS A 72 -15.91 23.35 16.57
N VAL A 73 -16.66 23.78 15.55
CA VAL A 73 -16.58 23.22 14.19
C VAL A 73 -15.16 23.23 13.63
N ASP A 74 -14.44 24.35 13.78
CA ASP A 74 -13.06 24.47 13.30
C ASP A 74 -12.11 23.45 13.96
N GLN A 75 -12.28 23.22 15.27
CA GLN A 75 -11.50 22.21 16.01
C GLN A 75 -11.85 20.79 15.57
N PHE A 76 -13.15 20.54 15.25
CA PHE A 76 -13.58 19.27 14.69
C PHE A 76 -12.94 19.03 13.30
N VAL A 77 -13.00 20.04 12.42
CA VAL A 77 -12.39 19.97 11.09
C VAL A 77 -10.91 19.65 11.21
N GLU A 78 -10.17 20.35 12.05
CA GLU A 78 -8.75 20.06 12.32
C GLU A 78 -8.56 18.61 12.82
N ALA A 79 -9.32 18.18 13.83
CA ALA A 79 -9.21 16.87 14.44
C ALA A 79 -9.46 15.72 13.44
N VAL A 80 -10.40 15.86 12.51
CA VAL A 80 -10.75 14.81 11.55
C VAL A 80 -9.95 14.86 10.25
N THR A 81 -9.30 16.00 9.93
CA THR A 81 -8.47 16.14 8.72
C THR A 81 -6.99 15.94 8.99
N GLN A 82 -6.52 16.23 10.21
CA GLN A 82 -5.11 16.09 10.58
C GLN A 82 -4.67 14.62 10.55
N GLY A 83 -3.47 14.35 10.00
CA GLY A 83 -2.87 13.01 9.97
C GLY A 83 -3.62 12.01 9.09
N GLN A 84 -4.44 12.46 8.15
CA GLN A 84 -5.07 11.60 7.16
C GLN A 84 -4.02 11.02 6.21
N SER A 85 -4.10 9.72 5.97
CA SER A 85 -3.28 9.05 4.96
C SER A 85 -3.65 9.52 3.56
N VAL A 86 -2.67 9.54 2.65
CA VAL A 86 -2.94 9.75 1.22
C VAL A 86 -3.85 8.64 0.72
N ALA A 87 -4.93 9.01 0.02
CA ALA A 87 -5.84 8.02 -0.54
C ALA A 87 -5.12 7.17 -1.60
N PRO A 88 -5.23 5.83 -1.56
CA PRO A 88 -4.68 4.95 -2.57
C PRO A 88 -5.17 5.30 -3.98
N LEU A 89 -4.33 5.10 -4.99
CA LEU A 89 -4.65 5.45 -6.39
C LEU A 89 -5.96 4.81 -6.88
N TYR A 90 -6.23 3.57 -6.47
CA TYR A 90 -7.41 2.83 -6.90
C TYR A 90 -8.74 3.30 -6.26
N PHE A 91 -8.75 4.11 -5.19
CA PHE A 91 -9.99 4.47 -4.49
C PHE A 91 -10.99 5.20 -5.39
N LEU A 92 -10.52 6.20 -6.13
CA LEU A 92 -11.37 6.92 -7.06
C LEU A 92 -11.88 6.02 -8.19
N PHE A 93 -11.00 5.18 -8.72
CA PHE A 93 -11.34 4.21 -9.77
C PHE A 93 -12.43 3.24 -9.27
N ALA A 94 -12.23 2.62 -8.11
CA ALA A 94 -13.21 1.71 -7.52
C ALA A 94 -14.55 2.39 -7.23
N ALA A 95 -14.52 3.63 -6.69
CA ALA A 95 -15.74 4.40 -6.44
C ALA A 95 -16.50 4.71 -7.73
N ASN A 96 -15.80 5.07 -8.81
CA ASN A 96 -16.43 5.34 -10.11
C ASN A 96 -16.96 4.06 -10.77
N LYS A 97 -16.20 2.96 -10.71
CA LYS A 97 -16.61 1.66 -11.23
C LYS A 97 -17.89 1.16 -10.52
N ASN A 98 -18.00 1.33 -9.21
CA ASN A 98 -19.18 0.94 -8.42
C ASN A 98 -20.42 1.79 -8.70
N ARG A 99 -20.29 2.96 -9.33
CA ARG A 99 -21.43 3.82 -9.75
C ARG A 99 -21.95 3.47 -11.13
N GLN A 100 -21.19 2.71 -11.92
CA GLN A 100 -21.54 2.33 -13.28
C GLN A 100 -22.18 0.94 -13.27
N ALA A 101 -23.09 0.69 -14.21
CA ALA A 101 -23.54 -0.67 -14.50
C ALA A 101 -22.32 -1.46 -15.02
N HIS A 102 -22.02 -2.57 -14.37
CA HIS A 102 -20.96 -3.47 -14.79
C HIS A 102 -21.42 -4.93 -14.64
N GLU A 103 -20.86 -5.81 -15.45
CA GLU A 103 -21.11 -7.24 -15.32
C GLU A 103 -20.54 -7.74 -13.97
N LEU A 104 -21.24 -8.70 -13.38
CA LEU A 104 -20.71 -9.41 -12.22
C LEU A 104 -19.44 -10.14 -12.62
N TYR A 105 -18.44 -10.08 -11.77
CA TYR A 105 -17.20 -10.81 -11.99
C TYR A 105 -17.52 -12.31 -12.10
N ALA A 106 -17.50 -12.81 -13.32
CA ALA A 106 -17.60 -14.25 -13.60
C ALA A 106 -16.19 -14.84 -13.52
N ASP A 107 -15.82 -15.35 -12.35
CA ASP A 107 -14.55 -16.06 -12.23
C ASP A 107 -14.65 -17.39 -12.99
N SER A 108 -14.01 -17.43 -14.15
CA SER A 108 -13.81 -18.71 -14.86
C SER A 108 -12.83 -19.64 -14.16
N GLY A 109 -12.18 -19.16 -13.07
CA GLY A 109 -11.20 -19.91 -12.29
C GLY A 109 -9.88 -20.21 -13.00
N VAL A 110 -9.85 -20.10 -14.32
CA VAL A 110 -8.68 -20.50 -15.13
C VAL A 110 -7.86 -19.27 -15.48
N ILE A 111 -6.65 -19.20 -14.91
CA ILE A 111 -5.63 -18.21 -15.31
C ILE A 111 -4.77 -18.84 -16.39
N LYS A 112 -4.51 -18.07 -17.46
CA LYS A 112 -3.60 -18.49 -18.51
C LYS A 112 -2.21 -18.70 -17.92
N GLN A 113 -1.70 -19.90 -18.03
CA GLN A 113 -0.35 -20.22 -17.60
C GLN A 113 0.65 -19.80 -18.70
N LEU A 114 1.69 -19.08 -18.29
CA LEU A 114 2.70 -18.53 -19.19
C LEU A 114 4.07 -19.17 -18.91
N SER A 115 4.84 -19.43 -19.95
CA SER A 115 6.28 -19.66 -19.82
C SER A 115 7.01 -18.34 -19.52
N ILE A 116 8.29 -18.39 -19.18
CA ILE A 116 9.08 -17.18 -18.94
C ILE A 116 9.16 -16.28 -20.17
N GLU A 117 9.28 -16.88 -21.38
CA GLU A 117 9.26 -16.13 -22.65
C GLU A 117 7.91 -15.44 -22.85
N GLY A 118 6.81 -16.10 -22.45
CA GLY A 118 5.47 -15.52 -22.47
C GLY A 118 5.35 -14.31 -21.54
N VAL A 119 5.93 -14.40 -20.34
CA VAL A 119 5.97 -13.27 -19.38
C VAL A 119 6.81 -12.12 -19.94
N LEU A 120 7.99 -12.41 -20.48
CA LEU A 120 8.88 -11.39 -21.09
C LEU A 120 8.18 -10.70 -22.29
N ALA A 121 7.45 -11.45 -23.09
CA ALA A 121 6.67 -10.89 -24.18
C ALA A 121 5.53 -9.97 -23.70
N GLU A 122 4.91 -10.27 -22.56
CA GLU A 122 3.93 -9.38 -21.94
C GLU A 122 4.60 -8.12 -21.34
N GLN A 123 5.75 -8.26 -20.65
CA GLN A 123 6.51 -7.11 -20.15
C GLN A 123 6.91 -6.15 -21.29
N ALA A 124 7.32 -6.68 -22.44
CA ALA A 124 7.67 -5.87 -23.61
C ALA A 124 6.49 -5.04 -24.16
N LYS A 125 5.25 -5.42 -23.86
CA LYS A 125 4.02 -4.66 -24.18
C LYS A 125 3.65 -3.63 -23.09
N GLY A 126 4.41 -3.56 -22.00
CA GLY A 126 4.12 -2.69 -20.85
C GLY A 126 3.23 -3.35 -19.78
N THR A 127 3.01 -4.66 -19.85
CA THR A 127 2.32 -5.39 -18.78
C THR A 127 3.19 -5.42 -17.54
N VAL A 128 2.63 -5.08 -16.38
CA VAL A 128 3.34 -5.13 -15.10
C VAL A 128 3.34 -6.54 -14.54
N VAL A 129 4.48 -6.98 -14.04
CA VAL A 129 4.62 -8.27 -13.37
C VAL A 129 4.59 -8.07 -11.87
N ILE A 130 3.60 -8.66 -11.20
CA ILE A 130 3.48 -8.66 -9.74
C ILE A 130 3.94 -10.02 -9.21
N ASP A 131 4.99 -10.00 -8.40
CA ASP A 131 5.47 -11.18 -7.67
C ASP A 131 4.85 -11.19 -6.27
N SER A 132 3.95 -12.14 -6.05
CA SER A 132 3.16 -12.28 -4.82
C SER A 132 3.81 -13.20 -3.78
N ARG A 133 5.03 -13.69 -4.03
CA ARG A 133 5.81 -14.46 -3.05
C ARG A 133 6.24 -13.56 -1.88
N ASP A 134 6.66 -14.18 -0.80
CA ASP A 134 7.20 -13.42 0.33
C ASP A 134 8.45 -12.62 -0.06
N ASP A 135 8.73 -11.59 0.72
CA ASP A 135 9.80 -10.63 0.45
C ASP A 135 11.22 -11.23 0.50
N MET A 136 11.43 -12.31 1.26
CA MET A 136 12.72 -13.01 1.32
C MET A 136 12.93 -13.88 0.08
N SER A 137 11.91 -14.63 -0.34
CA SER A 137 11.92 -15.40 -1.59
C SER A 137 12.13 -14.51 -2.80
N PHE A 138 11.44 -13.36 -2.85
CA PHE A 138 11.64 -12.35 -3.88
C PHE A 138 13.08 -11.83 -3.88
N ALA A 139 13.60 -11.44 -2.72
CA ALA A 139 14.97 -10.90 -2.61
C ALA A 139 16.03 -11.90 -3.01
N ALA A 140 15.83 -13.20 -2.73
CA ALA A 140 16.74 -14.26 -3.12
C ALA A 140 16.84 -14.46 -4.64
N GLY A 141 15.76 -14.17 -5.39
CA GLY A 141 15.72 -14.24 -6.84
C GLY A 141 14.33 -13.98 -7.39
N HIS A 142 14.21 -13.00 -8.29
CA HIS A 142 12.97 -12.59 -8.94
C HIS A 142 13.19 -12.22 -10.39
N LEU A 143 12.12 -12.20 -11.18
CA LEU A 143 12.18 -11.74 -12.55
C LEU A 143 12.50 -10.24 -12.58
N ARG A 144 13.50 -9.86 -13.37
CA ARG A 144 13.89 -8.45 -13.51
C ARG A 144 12.69 -7.57 -13.91
N GLY A 145 12.53 -6.46 -13.18
CA GLY A 145 11.44 -5.52 -13.39
C GLY A 145 10.10 -5.94 -12.80
N SER A 146 10.01 -7.07 -12.08
CA SER A 146 8.82 -7.40 -11.30
C SER A 146 8.73 -6.59 -10.00
N ILE A 147 7.50 -6.35 -9.54
CA ILE A 147 7.22 -5.64 -8.30
C ILE A 147 6.75 -6.67 -7.27
N ASN A 148 7.38 -6.68 -6.10
CA ASN A 148 7.00 -7.57 -5.01
C ASN A 148 5.83 -7.01 -4.21
N VAL A 149 4.75 -7.76 -4.12
CA VAL A 149 3.66 -7.50 -3.19
C VAL A 149 3.19 -8.83 -2.60
N GLY A 150 3.68 -9.19 -1.43
CA GLY A 150 3.41 -10.49 -0.80
C GLY A 150 1.91 -10.77 -0.59
N LEU A 151 1.46 -11.97 -0.96
CA LEU A 151 0.04 -12.35 -0.90
C LEU A 151 -0.50 -12.42 0.54
N SER A 152 0.33 -12.75 1.51
CA SER A 152 -0.08 -12.92 2.92
C SER A 152 -0.55 -11.65 3.61
N GLY A 153 -0.22 -10.47 3.07
CA GLY A 153 -0.57 -9.17 3.64
C GLY A 153 -1.81 -8.53 3.01
N ARG A 154 -1.81 -7.21 2.98
CA ARG A 154 -2.83 -6.37 2.32
C ARG A 154 -2.56 -6.29 0.81
N PHE A 155 -2.39 -7.42 0.16
CA PHE A 155 -1.93 -7.58 -1.22
C PHE A 155 -2.62 -6.64 -2.21
N ALA A 156 -3.95 -6.78 -2.36
CA ALA A 156 -4.68 -6.01 -3.37
C ALA A 156 -4.62 -4.49 -3.09
N GLU A 157 -4.69 -4.08 -1.83
CA GLU A 157 -4.60 -2.66 -1.47
C GLU A 157 -3.24 -2.08 -1.87
N TYR A 158 -2.15 -2.77 -1.57
CA TYR A 158 -0.81 -2.29 -1.92
C TYR A 158 -0.52 -2.36 -3.43
N VAL A 159 -1.05 -3.36 -4.15
CA VAL A 159 -1.02 -3.32 -5.62
C VAL A 159 -1.72 -2.06 -6.13
N GLY A 160 -2.90 -1.74 -5.57
CA GLY A 160 -3.64 -0.53 -5.92
C GLY A 160 -3.00 0.79 -5.47
N GLU A 161 -2.00 0.75 -4.56
CA GLU A 161 -1.20 1.94 -4.19
C GLU A 161 -0.05 2.22 -5.17
N VAL A 162 0.48 1.19 -5.83
CA VAL A 162 1.71 1.28 -6.64
C VAL A 162 1.49 1.07 -8.14
N MET A 163 0.25 0.91 -8.56
CA MET A 163 -0.12 0.72 -9.97
C MET A 163 -1.30 1.58 -10.38
N GLU A 164 -1.30 2.02 -11.62
CA GLU A 164 -2.48 2.69 -12.20
C GLU A 164 -3.59 1.66 -12.49
N PRO A 165 -4.85 2.00 -12.19
CA PRO A 165 -6.00 1.15 -12.51
C PRO A 165 -6.10 0.86 -14.02
N GLY A 166 -6.50 -0.36 -14.36
CA GLY A 166 -6.63 -0.80 -15.77
C GLY A 166 -5.34 -1.36 -16.37
N THR A 167 -4.21 -1.25 -15.70
CA THR A 167 -2.94 -1.84 -16.13
C THR A 167 -3.08 -3.36 -16.28
N ALA A 168 -2.51 -3.92 -17.35
CA ALA A 168 -2.42 -5.37 -17.52
C ALA A 168 -1.41 -5.97 -16.54
N ILE A 169 -1.76 -7.11 -15.94
CA ILE A 169 -0.97 -7.75 -14.87
C ILE A 169 -0.62 -9.19 -15.27
N VAL A 170 0.64 -9.56 -15.12
CA VAL A 170 1.07 -10.97 -15.02
C VAL A 170 1.38 -11.26 -13.55
N LEU A 171 0.95 -12.40 -13.05
CA LEU A 171 1.22 -12.85 -11.69
C LEU A 171 2.42 -13.82 -11.68
N ILE A 172 3.24 -13.67 -10.63
CA ILE A 172 4.20 -14.66 -10.16
C ILE A 172 3.83 -14.97 -8.72
N GLY A 173 3.79 -16.23 -8.35
CA GLY A 173 3.42 -16.63 -6.99
C GLY A 173 3.82 -18.06 -6.69
N ASP A 174 3.62 -18.49 -5.45
CA ASP A 174 3.77 -19.88 -5.07
C ASP A 174 2.71 -20.74 -5.76
N SER A 175 3.01 -22.03 -5.93
CA SER A 175 2.12 -22.94 -6.63
C SER A 175 0.70 -22.91 -6.05
N GLY A 176 -0.29 -22.67 -6.92
CA GLY A 176 -1.71 -22.67 -6.57
C GLY A 176 -2.23 -21.38 -5.93
N THR A 177 -1.42 -20.32 -5.81
CA THR A 177 -1.84 -19.04 -5.22
C THR A 177 -2.35 -18.02 -6.25
N ASP A 178 -2.18 -18.27 -7.53
CA ASP A 178 -2.53 -17.38 -8.63
C ASP A 178 -4.04 -17.04 -8.67
N ALA A 179 -4.91 -18.03 -8.42
CA ALA A 179 -6.35 -17.82 -8.37
C ALA A 179 -6.76 -16.89 -7.22
N GLU A 180 -6.17 -17.06 -6.02
CA GLU A 180 -6.40 -16.16 -4.90
C GLU A 180 -5.93 -14.74 -5.22
N ALA A 181 -4.72 -14.59 -5.76
CA ALA A 181 -4.17 -13.30 -6.11
C ALA A 181 -5.07 -12.57 -7.12
N LYS A 182 -5.50 -13.25 -8.20
CA LYS A 182 -6.45 -12.72 -9.19
C LYS A 182 -7.77 -12.29 -8.55
N MET A 183 -8.35 -13.14 -7.71
CA MET A 183 -9.60 -12.84 -7.02
C MET A 183 -9.47 -11.60 -6.13
N ARG A 184 -8.37 -11.48 -5.40
CA ARG A 184 -8.13 -10.32 -4.52
C ARG A 184 -7.94 -9.04 -5.32
N LEU A 185 -7.30 -9.07 -6.48
CA LEU A 185 -7.17 -7.94 -7.40
C LEU A 185 -8.53 -7.53 -7.98
N ALA A 186 -9.36 -8.49 -8.36
CA ALA A 186 -10.70 -8.22 -8.89
C ALA A 186 -11.59 -7.47 -7.87
N ARG A 187 -11.43 -7.71 -6.56
CA ARG A 187 -12.18 -7.01 -5.49
C ARG A 187 -11.93 -5.50 -5.46
N ILE A 188 -10.80 -5.04 -5.98
CA ILE A 188 -10.48 -3.61 -6.10
C ILE A 188 -10.61 -3.11 -7.55
N GLY A 189 -11.16 -3.94 -8.46
CA GLY A 189 -11.42 -3.60 -9.85
C GLY A 189 -10.25 -3.78 -10.80
N PHE A 190 -9.19 -4.48 -10.40
CA PHE A 190 -8.04 -4.83 -11.24
C PHE A 190 -8.32 -6.17 -11.95
N ASP A 191 -9.17 -6.12 -12.97
CA ASP A 191 -9.68 -7.33 -13.65
C ASP A 191 -8.77 -7.81 -14.79
N ASN A 192 -7.75 -7.02 -15.17
CA ASN A 192 -6.89 -7.28 -16.33
C ASN A 192 -5.68 -8.15 -15.98
N VAL A 193 -5.91 -9.31 -15.36
CA VAL A 193 -4.85 -10.32 -15.15
C VAL A 193 -4.75 -11.19 -16.38
N VAL A 194 -3.68 -11.01 -17.16
CA VAL A 194 -3.47 -11.64 -18.48
C VAL A 194 -2.85 -13.04 -18.40
N GLY A 195 -2.23 -13.39 -17.26
CA GLY A 195 -1.65 -14.70 -17.05
C GLY A 195 -0.84 -14.82 -15.77
N ALA A 196 -0.32 -16.03 -15.52
CA ALA A 196 0.60 -16.30 -14.41
C ALA A 196 1.78 -17.16 -14.88
N LEU A 197 2.97 -16.94 -14.29
CA LEU A 197 4.18 -17.72 -14.60
C LEU A 197 4.04 -19.14 -14.04
N VAL A 198 4.26 -20.13 -14.88
CA VAL A 198 4.32 -21.54 -14.46
C VAL A 198 5.62 -21.80 -13.69
N ASP A 199 5.51 -22.43 -12.53
CA ASP A 199 6.64 -22.90 -11.72
C ASP A 199 7.82 -21.87 -11.67
N PRO A 200 7.62 -20.74 -10.95
CA PRO A 200 8.59 -19.65 -10.95
C PRO A 200 9.99 -20.09 -10.54
N VAL A 201 10.11 -20.99 -9.56
CA VAL A 201 11.42 -21.45 -9.07
C VAL A 201 12.19 -22.17 -10.16
N LYS A 202 11.55 -23.09 -10.86
CA LYS A 202 12.14 -23.80 -12.00
C LYS A 202 12.47 -22.83 -13.12
N ALA A 203 11.51 -21.97 -13.49
CA ALA A 203 11.70 -20.98 -14.57
C ALA A 203 12.93 -20.07 -14.30
N PHE A 204 13.15 -19.67 -13.06
CA PHE A 204 14.29 -18.81 -12.68
C PHE A 204 15.62 -19.56 -12.73
N VAL A 205 15.65 -20.82 -12.29
CA VAL A 205 16.86 -21.66 -12.37
C VAL A 205 17.27 -21.91 -13.82
N GLU A 206 16.30 -22.14 -14.70
CA GLU A 206 16.54 -22.40 -16.13
C GLU A 206 16.88 -21.13 -16.94
N ASN A 207 16.55 -19.93 -16.41
CA ASN A 207 16.73 -18.65 -17.10
C ASN A 207 17.40 -17.58 -16.21
N PRO A 208 18.62 -17.82 -15.72
CA PRO A 208 19.30 -16.94 -14.74
C PRO A 208 19.58 -15.54 -15.28
N ASP A 209 19.71 -15.35 -16.59
CA ASP A 209 19.96 -14.05 -17.22
C ASP A 209 18.79 -13.05 -17.06
N HIS A 210 17.59 -13.54 -16.77
CA HIS A 210 16.40 -12.73 -16.54
C HIS A 210 16.09 -12.51 -15.06
N VAL A 211 16.91 -13.10 -14.17
CA VAL A 211 16.72 -13.05 -12.72
C VAL A 211 17.66 -12.02 -12.09
N GLU A 212 17.15 -11.28 -11.13
CA GLU A 212 17.96 -10.42 -10.28
C GLU A 212 17.68 -10.66 -8.79
N ARG A 213 18.51 -10.09 -7.93
CA ARG A 213 18.37 -10.13 -6.47
C ARG A 213 18.06 -8.73 -5.94
N MET A 214 17.34 -8.67 -4.83
CA MET A 214 17.08 -7.43 -4.11
C MET A 214 18.00 -7.33 -2.89
N SER A 215 18.60 -6.16 -2.71
CA SER A 215 19.36 -5.85 -1.51
C SER A 215 18.44 -5.54 -0.34
N ARG A 216 18.56 -6.32 0.74
CA ARG A 216 17.86 -6.11 2.01
C ARG A 216 18.90 -5.98 3.12
N LEU A 217 18.82 -4.92 3.90
CA LEU A 217 19.80 -4.60 4.92
C LEU A 217 19.33 -5.02 6.31
N SER A 218 20.20 -5.70 7.07
CA SER A 218 20.01 -5.78 8.52
C SER A 218 20.17 -4.38 9.14
N VAL A 219 19.78 -4.20 10.40
CA VAL A 219 19.94 -2.90 11.08
C VAL A 219 21.41 -2.50 11.16
N GLU A 220 22.31 -3.44 11.39
CA GLU A 220 23.75 -3.19 11.43
C GLU A 220 24.29 -2.76 10.06
N ALA A 221 23.98 -3.48 8.99
CA ALA A 221 24.37 -3.13 7.63
C ALA A 221 23.77 -1.80 7.18
N PHE A 222 22.53 -1.51 7.59
CA PHE A 222 21.89 -0.21 7.36
C PHE A 222 22.65 0.92 8.07
N ASN A 223 22.99 0.77 9.35
CA ASN A 223 23.74 1.78 10.11
C ASN A 223 25.14 2.02 9.52
N GLU A 224 25.81 0.98 9.04
CA GLU A 224 27.07 1.13 8.32
C GLU A 224 26.88 1.92 7.02
N ARG A 225 25.86 1.55 6.22
CA ARG A 225 25.58 2.15 4.91
C ARG A 225 25.25 3.64 5.01
N ILE A 226 24.41 4.07 5.95
CA ILE A 226 24.06 5.49 6.12
C ILE A 226 25.24 6.35 6.58
N ASN A 227 26.24 5.76 7.23
CA ASN A 227 27.43 6.47 7.70
C ASN A 227 28.58 6.49 6.69
N THR A 228 28.60 5.58 5.72
CA THR A 228 29.75 5.38 4.80
C THR A 228 29.43 5.79 3.36
N VAL A 229 28.17 5.64 2.93
CA VAL A 229 27.77 5.93 1.55
C VAL A 229 27.42 7.40 1.39
N ARG A 230 28.09 8.08 0.45
CA ARG A 230 27.82 9.47 0.10
C ARG A 230 26.55 9.58 -0.75
N ASN A 231 25.86 10.69 -0.65
CA ASN A 231 24.63 11.01 -1.40
C ASN A 231 23.54 9.93 -1.26
N LEU A 232 23.55 9.19 -0.15
CA LEU A 232 22.50 8.20 0.10
C LEU A 232 21.16 8.91 0.31
N ASP A 233 20.18 8.57 -0.51
CA ASP A 233 18.81 9.02 -0.34
C ASP A 233 18.07 8.04 0.57
N LEU A 234 17.80 8.49 1.80
CA LEU A 234 17.07 7.70 2.80
C LEU A 234 15.62 8.13 2.80
N ILE A 235 14.71 7.20 2.47
CA ILE A 235 13.30 7.50 2.28
C ILE A 235 12.42 6.70 3.26
N ASP A 236 11.66 7.44 4.07
CA ASP A 236 10.59 6.89 4.91
C ASP A 236 9.30 6.81 4.10
N ILE A 237 8.85 5.58 3.80
CA ILE A 237 7.65 5.36 2.98
C ILE A 237 6.39 5.11 3.82
N ARG A 238 6.43 5.36 5.12
CA ARG A 238 5.29 5.22 6.03
C ARG A 238 4.25 6.32 5.80
N ASN A 239 3.08 6.17 6.42
CA ASN A 239 2.07 7.23 6.43
C ASN A 239 2.52 8.40 7.33
N SER A 240 2.01 9.61 7.06
CA SER A 240 2.37 10.83 7.79
C SER A 240 2.20 10.70 9.30
N GLY A 241 1.09 10.11 9.77
CA GLY A 241 0.85 9.89 11.20
C GLY A 241 1.85 8.94 11.88
N GLU A 242 2.48 8.02 11.14
CA GLU A 242 3.57 7.18 11.66
C GLU A 242 4.88 7.99 11.76
N VAL A 243 5.13 8.87 10.79
CA VAL A 243 6.34 9.72 10.75
C VAL A 243 6.30 10.80 11.82
N GLU A 244 5.13 11.36 12.12
CA GLU A 244 4.92 12.32 13.20
C GLU A 244 5.27 11.74 14.58
N GLN A 245 5.16 10.44 14.78
CA GLN A 245 5.57 9.74 16.00
C GLN A 245 7.08 9.48 16.09
N GLY A 246 7.82 9.80 15.03
CA GLY A 246 9.26 9.68 14.95
C GLY A 246 9.71 9.00 13.64
N SER A 247 10.91 9.38 13.19
CA SER A 247 11.53 8.81 11.99
C SER A 247 13.05 8.71 12.16
N ILE A 248 13.73 8.08 11.23
CA ILE A 248 15.19 8.00 11.21
C ILE A 248 15.73 9.36 10.77
N LYS A 249 16.67 9.90 11.54
CA LYS A 249 17.24 11.22 11.26
C LYS A 249 17.86 11.28 9.86
N GLY A 250 17.48 12.30 9.11
CA GLY A 250 17.95 12.51 7.73
C GLY A 250 17.07 11.86 6.66
N ALA A 251 16.08 11.05 7.05
CA ALA A 251 15.13 10.51 6.10
C ALA A 251 14.20 11.59 5.57
N ARG A 252 13.95 11.58 4.27
CA ARG A 252 12.83 12.31 3.67
C ARG A 252 11.60 11.43 3.61
N HIS A 253 10.43 12.07 3.71
CA HIS A 253 9.16 11.37 3.71
C HIS A 253 8.53 11.37 2.30
N ILE A 254 8.34 10.16 1.75
CA ILE A 254 7.54 9.91 0.56
C ILE A 254 6.68 8.68 0.84
N SER A 255 5.43 8.86 1.22
CA SER A 255 4.56 7.72 1.54
C SER A 255 4.39 6.78 0.33
N LEU A 256 4.24 5.47 0.57
CA LEU A 256 4.11 4.46 -0.48
C LEU A 256 3.06 4.82 -1.55
N PRO A 257 1.83 5.27 -1.22
CA PRO A 257 0.84 5.64 -2.24
C PRO A 257 1.20 6.91 -3.03
N SER A 258 2.20 7.69 -2.58
CA SER A 258 2.70 8.86 -3.30
C SER A 258 3.93 8.54 -4.15
N LEU A 259 4.59 7.40 -3.91
CA LEU A 259 5.91 7.12 -4.48
C LEU A 259 5.89 7.10 -6.01
N LEU A 260 4.93 6.42 -6.63
CA LEU A 260 4.82 6.34 -8.09
C LEU A 260 4.73 7.73 -8.76
N LYS A 261 4.05 8.69 -8.13
CA LYS A 261 3.87 10.06 -8.64
C LYS A 261 5.05 10.99 -8.37
N ARG A 262 5.97 10.58 -7.51
CA ARG A 262 7.11 11.37 -7.03
C ARG A 262 8.46 10.76 -7.39
N LEU A 263 8.49 9.82 -8.35
CA LEU A 263 9.73 9.16 -8.79
C LEU A 263 10.76 10.14 -9.37
N ASP A 264 10.29 11.21 -9.99
CA ASP A 264 11.12 12.29 -10.56
C ASP A 264 11.83 13.15 -9.50
N GLU A 265 11.40 13.08 -8.25
CA GLU A 265 12.07 13.74 -7.12
C GLU A 265 13.30 12.93 -6.60
N ILE A 266 13.49 11.71 -7.07
CA ILE A 266 14.54 10.80 -6.62
C ILE A 266 15.59 10.66 -7.74
N ASP A 267 16.86 10.95 -7.44
CA ASP A 267 17.91 10.80 -8.43
C ASP A 267 18.24 9.30 -8.62
N LYS A 268 18.12 8.84 -9.87
CA LYS A 268 18.41 7.43 -10.20
C LYS A 268 19.88 7.06 -10.11
N SER A 269 20.76 8.04 -10.09
CA SER A 269 22.20 7.84 -9.94
C SER A 269 22.66 7.70 -8.49
N ASP A 270 21.84 8.16 -7.55
CA ASP A 270 22.14 8.08 -6.13
C ASP A 270 21.71 6.73 -5.52
N PRO A 271 22.46 6.21 -4.53
CA PRO A 271 22.04 5.07 -3.74
C PRO A 271 20.78 5.40 -2.94
N VAL A 272 19.77 4.53 -2.98
CA VAL A 272 18.51 4.70 -2.28
C VAL A 272 18.32 3.62 -1.22
N VAL A 273 17.95 4.01 -0.02
CA VAL A 273 17.46 3.08 1.00
C VAL A 273 16.05 3.48 1.40
N VAL A 274 15.12 2.54 1.30
CA VAL A 274 13.74 2.73 1.73
C VAL A 274 13.44 1.94 3.00
N PHE A 275 12.62 2.50 3.88
CA PHE A 275 12.15 1.77 5.05
C PHE A 275 10.68 2.08 5.34
N CYS A 276 10.02 1.12 5.99
CA CYS A 276 8.67 1.30 6.53
C CYS A 276 8.63 0.91 8.01
N ALA A 277 7.48 0.60 8.58
CA ALA A 277 7.39 0.16 9.97
C ALA A 277 8.01 -1.22 10.20
N GLY A 278 7.69 -2.22 9.38
CA GLY A 278 8.06 -3.62 9.62
C GLY A 278 8.72 -4.36 8.45
N GLY A 279 9.02 -3.70 7.32
CA GLY A 279 9.72 -4.32 6.18
C GLY A 279 8.83 -4.69 4.98
N TYR A 280 7.52 -4.90 5.14
CA TYR A 280 6.62 -5.30 4.05
C TYR A 280 6.45 -4.22 2.98
N ARG A 281 6.06 -2.98 3.36
CA ARG A 281 5.90 -1.85 2.42
C ARG A 281 7.23 -1.44 1.77
N SER A 282 8.34 -1.58 2.48
CA SER A 282 9.67 -1.22 1.93
C SER A 282 10.15 -2.18 0.86
N SER A 283 9.82 -3.47 0.93
CA SER A 283 10.07 -4.41 -0.17
C SER A 283 9.28 -4.01 -1.43
N ILE A 284 8.02 -3.59 -1.28
CA ILE A 284 7.21 -3.07 -2.39
C ILE A 284 7.86 -1.83 -3.00
N ALA A 285 8.23 -0.85 -2.17
CA ALA A 285 8.84 0.41 -2.63
C ALA A 285 10.18 0.16 -3.33
N ALA A 286 11.02 -0.70 -2.78
CA ALA A 286 12.32 -1.03 -3.36
C ALA A 286 12.18 -1.71 -4.73
N SER A 287 11.27 -2.68 -4.86
CA SER A 287 11.02 -3.33 -6.14
C SER A 287 10.36 -2.40 -7.16
N LEU A 288 9.47 -1.49 -6.72
CA LEU A 288 8.91 -0.45 -7.57
C LEU A 288 9.99 0.48 -8.11
N LEU A 289 10.91 0.95 -7.28
CA LEU A 289 12.05 1.78 -7.72
C LEU A 289 12.92 1.03 -8.73
N LYS A 290 13.26 -0.23 -8.45
CA LYS A 290 14.04 -1.08 -9.37
C LYS A 290 13.35 -1.23 -10.72
N SER A 291 12.04 -1.48 -10.74
CA SER A 291 11.27 -1.61 -11.99
C SER A 291 11.24 -0.31 -12.82
N HIS A 292 11.51 0.84 -12.19
CA HIS A 292 11.62 2.16 -12.85
C HIS A 292 13.07 2.58 -13.14
N GLY A 293 14.03 1.65 -13.06
CA GLY A 293 15.41 1.84 -13.51
C GLY A 293 16.37 2.41 -12.46
N PHE A 294 15.99 2.42 -11.19
CA PHE A 294 16.93 2.68 -10.10
C PHE A 294 17.84 1.47 -9.92
N THR A 295 19.14 1.65 -9.88
CA THR A 295 20.12 0.54 -9.87
C THR A 295 20.56 0.14 -8.48
N ASP A 296 20.82 1.10 -7.59
CA ASP A 296 21.28 0.87 -6.22
C ASP A 296 20.16 1.16 -5.22
N VAL A 297 19.29 0.17 -5.00
CA VAL A 297 18.16 0.25 -4.08
C VAL A 297 18.23 -0.86 -3.05
N SER A 298 18.03 -0.51 -1.80
CA SER A 298 17.93 -1.47 -0.68
C SER A 298 16.72 -1.15 0.19
N ASP A 299 16.21 -2.14 0.92
CA ASP A 299 15.25 -1.93 2.00
C ASP A 299 15.78 -2.41 3.35
N LEU A 300 15.19 -1.87 4.43
CA LEU A 300 15.56 -2.22 5.81
C LEU A 300 14.67 -3.35 6.32
N ILE A 301 15.29 -4.50 6.63
CA ILE A 301 14.61 -5.65 7.25
C ILE A 301 14.07 -5.24 8.63
N GLY A 302 12.80 -5.52 8.87
CA GLY A 302 12.12 -5.15 10.12
C GLY A 302 11.82 -3.65 10.27
N GLY A 303 12.28 -2.82 9.31
CA GLY A 303 11.93 -1.41 9.19
C GLY A 303 12.28 -0.55 10.41
N TYR A 304 11.52 0.54 10.58
CA TYR A 304 11.68 1.47 11.70
C TYR A 304 11.56 0.79 13.07
N SER A 305 10.70 -0.23 13.20
CA SER A 305 10.50 -0.94 14.46
C SER A 305 11.77 -1.69 14.90
N ALA A 306 12.43 -2.39 13.99
CA ALA A 306 13.69 -3.08 14.30
C ALA A 306 14.82 -2.07 14.60
N TRP A 307 14.92 -1.00 13.81
CA TRP A 307 15.93 0.04 14.01
C TRP A 307 15.75 0.75 15.35
N SER A 308 14.52 1.18 15.70
CA SER A 308 14.25 1.90 16.94
C SER A 308 14.46 1.03 18.18
N ALA A 309 14.15 -0.26 18.10
CA ALA A 309 14.40 -1.20 19.20
C ALA A 309 15.90 -1.33 19.51
N LEU A 310 16.78 -1.31 18.48
CA LEU A 310 18.22 -1.36 18.67
C LEU A 310 18.79 -0.04 19.26
N GLN A 311 18.16 1.11 18.97
CA GLN A 311 18.59 2.42 19.53
C GLN A 311 18.21 2.58 21.00
N ALA A 312 17.29 1.78 21.51
CA ALA A 312 16.82 1.82 22.90
C ALA A 312 17.67 0.94 23.84
N LEU A 313 18.62 0.17 23.31
CA LEU A 313 19.58 -0.65 24.07
C LEU A 313 20.85 0.11 24.36
#